data_defe19c64bb6f7bb417205afb07f29d9
#
_entry.id   defe19c64bb6f7bb417205afb07f29d9
#
_cell.length_a   1.000
_cell.length_b   1.000
_cell.length_c   1.000
_cell.angle_alpha   90.00
_cell.angle_beta   90.00
_cell.angle_gamma   90.00
#
_symmetry.space_group_name_H-M   'P 1'
#
loop_
_entity.id
_entity.type
_entity.pdbx_description
1 polymer ?
#
loop_
_entity_poly.entity_id
_entity_poly.type
_entity_poly.pdbx_seq_one_letter_code
_entity_poly.pdbx_strand_id
1 'polypeptide(L)'
;MNKNITIRKSQSVDSFLQNASKHPLLTIKEEVMLAKRVQQGDEYAMKRLYEANLRFVVSVAKQYQDRGKSMEELIEAGNKGLELAARRFDPQRGFKFIAYAVWFIRASILAFLETSKNNVNISDLTIEDKRELVSKMSSERDKEILTRWFVLVDSEESPDEIGQSMNLTTKRV
;
A
#
# COMPACT_ATOMS: atom_id res chain seq x y z
N MET A 1 -13.75 -30.21 11.04
CA MET A 1 -12.53 -30.85 10.50
C MET A 1 -11.83 -29.94 9.51
N ASN A 2 -10.98 -28.99 9.91
CA ASN A 2 -10.18 -28.18 8.94
C ASN A 2 -8.92 -27.58 9.59
N LYS A 3 -8.22 -28.37 10.43
CA LYS A 3 -6.92 -27.95 11.01
C LYS A 3 -5.80 -27.81 9.96
N ASN A 4 -5.86 -28.54 8.84
CA ASN A 4 -4.80 -28.56 7.83
C ASN A 4 -4.76 -27.30 6.95
N ILE A 5 -5.87 -26.61 6.76
CA ILE A 5 -5.93 -25.38 5.94
C ILE A 5 -5.31 -24.20 6.71
N THR A 6 -5.57 -24.13 7.99
CA THR A 6 -5.03 -23.06 8.86
C THR A 6 -3.51 -23.16 9.02
N ILE A 7 -2.97 -24.38 9.14
CA ILE A 7 -1.52 -24.62 9.26
C ILE A 7 -0.77 -24.25 7.99
N ARG A 8 -1.31 -24.59 6.79
CA ARG A 8 -0.68 -24.21 5.51
C ARG A 8 -0.67 -22.70 5.29
N LYS A 9 -1.75 -22.01 5.66
CA LYS A 9 -1.84 -20.53 5.54
C LYS A 9 -0.84 -19.82 6.45
N SER A 10 -0.67 -20.27 7.70
CA SER A 10 0.34 -19.68 8.58
C SER A 10 1.78 -19.91 8.09
N GLN A 11 2.07 -21.09 7.53
CA GLN A 11 3.40 -21.38 6.95
C GLN A 11 3.76 -20.48 5.77
N SER A 12 2.80 -20.09 4.94
CA SER A 12 3.00 -19.18 3.80
C SER A 12 3.39 -17.77 4.27
N VAL A 13 2.67 -17.23 5.24
CA VAL A 13 2.97 -15.91 5.84
C VAL A 13 4.29 -15.92 6.58
N ASP A 14 4.59 -16.98 7.32
CA ASP A 14 5.86 -17.13 8.05
C ASP A 14 7.04 -17.22 7.07
N SER A 15 6.90 -17.96 5.98
CA SER A 15 7.91 -18.02 4.91
C SER A 15 8.12 -16.66 4.24
N PHE A 16 7.04 -15.89 4.01
CA PHE A 16 7.12 -14.53 3.50
C PHE A 16 7.88 -13.61 4.47
N LEU A 17 7.55 -13.67 5.76
CA LEU A 17 8.23 -12.89 6.81
C LEU A 17 9.72 -13.26 6.93
N GLN A 18 10.05 -14.54 6.84
CA GLN A 18 11.45 -15.00 6.83
C GLN A 18 12.21 -14.43 5.63
N ASN A 19 11.62 -14.46 4.44
CA ASN A 19 12.23 -13.85 3.26
C ASN A 19 12.37 -12.34 3.41
N ALA A 20 11.33 -11.65 3.83
CA ALA A 20 11.35 -10.21 4.08
C ALA A 20 12.39 -9.81 5.14
N SER A 21 12.67 -10.69 6.12
CA SER A 21 13.66 -10.46 7.18
C SER A 21 15.12 -10.55 6.70
N LYS A 22 15.38 -11.15 5.55
CA LYS A 22 16.72 -11.22 4.94
C LYS A 22 17.18 -9.85 4.42
N HIS A 23 16.24 -8.94 4.17
CA HIS A 23 16.55 -7.60 3.69
C HIS A 23 16.75 -6.64 4.85
N PRO A 24 17.96 -6.08 5.05
CA PRO A 24 18.21 -5.14 6.12
C PRO A 24 17.39 -3.86 5.94
N LEU A 25 17.01 -3.27 7.07
CA LEU A 25 16.34 -1.98 7.08
C LEU A 25 17.25 -0.89 6.50
N LEU A 26 16.64 0.06 5.82
CA LEU A 26 17.36 1.20 5.25
C LEU A 26 17.46 2.33 6.27
N THR A 27 18.58 3.02 6.25
CA THR A 27 18.72 4.32 6.89
C THR A 27 18.03 5.39 6.06
N ILE A 28 17.70 6.54 6.67
CA ILE A 28 17.08 7.67 5.95
C ILE A 28 17.95 8.10 4.74
N LYS A 29 19.27 8.09 4.89
CA LYS A 29 20.19 8.44 3.81
C LYS A 29 20.12 7.45 2.64
N GLU A 30 20.01 6.15 2.94
CA GLU A 30 19.86 5.11 1.94
C GLU A 30 18.49 5.20 1.24
N GLU A 31 17.40 5.45 1.99
CA GLU A 31 16.07 5.68 1.41
C GLU A 31 16.10 6.83 0.40
N VAL A 32 16.67 7.98 0.77
CA VAL A 32 16.79 9.14 -0.11
C VAL A 32 17.63 8.84 -1.35
N MET A 33 18.76 8.15 -1.18
CA MET A 33 19.64 7.79 -2.28
C MET A 33 18.94 6.83 -3.26
N LEU A 34 18.30 5.79 -2.73
CA LEU A 34 17.57 4.83 -3.55
C LEU A 34 16.39 5.48 -4.27
N ALA A 35 15.61 6.32 -3.58
CA ALA A 35 14.48 7.00 -4.18
C ALA A 35 14.89 7.93 -5.33
N LYS A 36 16.00 8.66 -5.23
CA LYS A 36 16.54 9.45 -6.33
C LYS A 36 16.90 8.59 -7.55
N ARG A 37 17.47 7.41 -7.32
CA ARG A 37 17.79 6.47 -8.40
C ARG A 37 16.53 5.88 -9.03
N VAL A 38 15.48 5.61 -8.23
CA VAL A 38 14.17 5.17 -8.74
C VAL A 38 13.58 6.21 -9.68
N GLN A 39 13.66 7.49 -9.35
CA GLN A 39 13.20 8.58 -10.24
C GLN A 39 13.97 8.65 -11.56
N GLN A 40 15.19 8.10 -11.60
CA GLN A 40 16.01 7.97 -12.80
C GLN A 40 15.76 6.67 -13.58
N GLY A 41 14.79 5.86 -13.15
CA GLY A 41 14.44 4.59 -13.79
C GLY A 41 15.29 3.40 -13.34
N ASP A 42 16.01 3.48 -12.22
CA ASP A 42 16.83 2.39 -11.70
C ASP A 42 15.97 1.32 -11.03
N GLU A 43 15.72 0.24 -11.74
CA GLU A 43 14.92 -0.90 -11.26
C GLU A 43 15.59 -1.67 -10.11
N TYR A 44 16.92 -1.67 -10.00
CA TYR A 44 17.60 -2.26 -8.85
C TYR A 44 17.36 -1.43 -7.58
N ALA A 45 17.43 -0.11 -7.68
CA ALA A 45 17.13 0.78 -6.56
C ALA A 45 15.67 0.65 -6.12
N MET A 46 14.75 0.54 -7.07
CA MET A 46 13.34 0.29 -6.83
C MET A 46 13.12 -1.02 -6.07
N LYS A 47 13.70 -2.10 -6.57
CA LYS A 47 13.63 -3.42 -5.92
C LYS A 47 14.17 -3.37 -4.50
N ARG A 48 15.31 -2.73 -4.28
CA ARG A 48 15.93 -2.62 -2.96
C ARG A 48 15.09 -1.80 -1.97
N LEU A 49 14.52 -0.69 -2.42
CA LEU A 49 13.60 0.14 -1.61
C LEU A 49 12.34 -0.65 -1.24
N TYR A 50 11.77 -1.38 -2.19
CA TYR A 50 10.62 -2.24 -2.00
C TYR A 50 10.91 -3.37 -1.00
N GLU A 51 11.96 -4.17 -1.23
CA GLU A 51 12.31 -5.33 -0.39
C GLU A 51 12.56 -4.98 1.06
N ALA A 52 13.20 -3.84 1.33
CA ALA A 52 13.47 -3.37 2.70
C ALA A 52 12.18 -3.04 3.49
N ASN A 53 11.07 -2.81 2.80
CA ASN A 53 9.80 -2.40 3.40
C ASN A 53 8.71 -3.49 3.39
N LEU A 54 8.98 -4.68 2.86
CA LEU A 54 8.01 -5.79 2.79
C LEU A 54 7.42 -6.17 4.15
N ARG A 55 8.23 -6.15 5.21
CA ARG A 55 7.76 -6.47 6.58
C ARG A 55 6.67 -5.53 7.06
N PHE A 56 6.72 -4.29 6.62
CA PHE A 56 5.72 -3.30 6.98
C PHE A 56 4.37 -3.58 6.33
N VAL A 57 4.36 -4.10 5.09
CA VAL A 57 3.11 -4.52 4.42
C VAL A 57 2.35 -5.54 5.25
N VAL A 58 3.06 -6.53 5.83
CA VAL A 58 2.43 -7.53 6.71
C VAL A 58 1.78 -6.88 7.93
N SER A 59 2.45 -5.89 8.53
CA SER A 59 1.92 -5.17 9.70
C SER A 59 0.64 -4.39 9.36
N VAL A 60 0.57 -3.81 8.16
CA VAL A 60 -0.64 -3.12 7.68
C VAL A 60 -1.73 -4.12 7.31
N ALA A 61 -1.40 -5.21 6.59
CA ALA A 61 -2.35 -6.24 6.18
C ALA A 61 -3.07 -6.90 7.36
N LYS A 62 -2.37 -7.10 8.48
CA LYS A 62 -2.97 -7.61 9.73
C LYS A 62 -4.15 -6.78 10.25
N GLN A 63 -4.20 -5.49 9.96
CA GLN A 63 -5.32 -4.63 10.38
C GLN A 63 -6.62 -4.93 9.61
N TYR A 64 -6.54 -5.70 8.53
CA TYR A 64 -7.65 -6.04 7.64
C TYR A 64 -7.96 -7.55 7.59
N GLN A 65 -7.31 -8.38 8.43
CA GLN A 65 -7.36 -9.84 8.35
C GLN A 65 -8.77 -10.45 8.52
N ASP A 66 -9.68 -9.80 9.23
CA ASP A 66 -11.02 -10.34 9.51
C ASP A 66 -12.08 -9.89 8.50
N ARG A 67 -11.65 -9.39 7.34
CA ARG A 67 -12.55 -8.87 6.29
C ARG A 67 -12.85 -9.88 5.17
N GLY A 68 -12.77 -11.18 5.44
CA GLY A 68 -13.19 -12.25 4.51
C GLY A 68 -12.18 -12.62 3.43
N LYS A 69 -10.94 -12.12 3.51
CA LYS A 69 -9.82 -12.48 2.63
C LYS A 69 -8.68 -13.12 3.41
N SER A 70 -7.90 -13.95 2.73
CA SER A 70 -6.72 -14.57 3.34
C SER A 70 -5.61 -13.52 3.57
N MET A 71 -4.71 -13.82 4.51
CA MET A 71 -3.59 -12.93 4.78
C MET A 71 -2.66 -12.79 3.55
N GLU A 72 -2.50 -13.86 2.78
CA GLU A 72 -1.71 -13.86 1.55
C GLU A 72 -2.27 -12.90 0.51
N GLU A 73 -3.60 -12.93 0.29
CA GLU A 73 -4.28 -12.02 -0.63
C GLU A 73 -4.15 -10.55 -0.19
N LEU A 74 -4.26 -10.29 1.12
CA LEU A 74 -4.11 -8.95 1.68
C LEU A 74 -2.66 -8.43 1.54
N ILE A 75 -1.67 -9.30 1.76
CA ILE A 75 -0.25 -8.96 1.57
C ILE A 75 0.03 -8.68 0.09
N GLU A 76 -0.50 -9.50 -0.82
CA GLU A 76 -0.32 -9.27 -2.27
C GLU A 76 -0.91 -7.93 -2.70
N ALA A 77 -2.12 -7.62 -2.25
CA ALA A 77 -2.74 -6.32 -2.50
C ALA A 77 -1.92 -5.16 -1.92
N GLY A 78 -1.42 -5.32 -0.69
CA GLY A 78 -0.56 -4.33 -0.04
C GLY A 78 0.78 -4.14 -0.75
N ASN A 79 1.35 -5.21 -1.30
CA ASN A 79 2.60 -5.16 -2.06
C ASN A 79 2.45 -4.32 -3.35
N LYS A 80 1.31 -4.41 -4.05
CA LYS A 80 1.01 -3.54 -5.21
C LYS A 80 1.00 -2.06 -4.80
N GLY A 81 0.43 -1.75 -3.63
CA GLY A 81 0.46 -0.40 -3.07
C GLY A 81 1.88 0.07 -2.73
N LEU A 82 2.68 -0.79 -2.10
CA LEU A 82 4.08 -0.47 -1.78
C LEU A 82 4.91 -0.20 -3.04
N GLU A 83 4.74 -1.00 -4.09
CA GLU A 83 5.41 -0.80 -5.39
C GLU A 83 5.06 0.55 -6.00
N LEU A 84 3.77 0.89 -6.02
CA LEU A 84 3.32 2.16 -6.56
C LEU A 84 3.85 3.35 -5.74
N ALA A 85 3.90 3.21 -4.41
CA ALA A 85 4.52 4.21 -3.55
C ALA A 85 6.01 4.39 -3.86
N ALA A 86 6.76 3.30 -4.07
CA ALA A 86 8.19 3.35 -4.37
C ALA A 86 8.47 4.12 -5.68
N ARG A 87 7.63 3.93 -6.70
CA ARG A 87 7.76 4.63 -7.99
C ARG A 87 7.43 6.13 -7.90
N ARG A 88 6.56 6.53 -6.97
CA ARG A 88 6.05 7.91 -6.85
C ARG A 88 6.68 8.70 -5.70
N PHE A 89 7.51 8.09 -4.89
CA PHE A 89 8.09 8.74 -3.72
C PHE A 89 9.09 9.82 -4.10
N ASP A 90 8.87 11.03 -3.60
CA ASP A 90 9.81 12.15 -3.72
C ASP A 90 10.62 12.30 -2.43
N PRO A 91 11.93 11.98 -2.47
CA PRO A 91 12.80 12.07 -1.31
C PRO A 91 13.13 13.51 -0.87
N GLN A 92 12.83 14.52 -1.70
CA GLN A 92 13.12 15.93 -1.38
C GLN A 92 12.18 16.49 -0.31
N ARG A 93 11.07 15.81 -0.04
CA ARG A 93 10.04 16.25 0.90
C ARG A 93 10.41 16.07 2.39
N GLY A 94 11.51 15.41 2.69
CA GLY A 94 12.08 15.34 4.05
C GLY A 94 11.38 14.39 5.03
N PHE A 95 10.43 13.57 4.59
CA PHE A 95 9.81 12.52 5.42
C PHE A 95 10.26 11.12 4.99
N LYS A 96 10.09 10.15 5.89
CA LYS A 96 10.47 8.76 5.65
C LYS A 96 9.56 8.13 4.59
N PHE A 97 10.13 7.29 3.74
CA PHE A 97 9.39 6.54 2.73
C PHE A 97 8.17 5.81 3.29
N ILE A 98 8.31 5.17 4.48
CA ILE A 98 7.24 4.38 5.10
C ILE A 98 6.02 5.23 5.47
N ALA A 99 6.21 6.50 5.88
CA ALA A 99 5.12 7.42 6.20
C ALA A 99 4.27 7.77 4.97
N TYR A 100 4.88 7.78 3.81
CA TYR A 100 4.22 7.93 2.51
C TYR A 100 3.58 6.62 2.05
N ALA A 101 4.35 5.53 2.08
CA ALA A 101 3.93 4.23 1.55
C ALA A 101 2.71 3.64 2.27
N VAL A 102 2.52 3.93 3.56
CA VAL A 102 1.38 3.41 4.34
C VAL A 102 0.03 3.73 3.72
N TRP A 103 -0.10 4.89 3.10
CA TRP A 103 -1.34 5.31 2.43
C TRP A 103 -1.62 4.46 1.20
N PHE A 104 -0.62 4.22 0.37
CA PHE A 104 -0.72 3.37 -0.81
C PHE A 104 -1.01 1.91 -0.47
N ILE A 105 -0.36 1.38 0.56
CA ILE A 105 -0.59 0.02 1.04
C ILE A 105 -2.04 -0.14 1.52
N ARG A 106 -2.53 0.77 2.37
CA ARG A 106 -3.91 0.73 2.88
C ARG A 106 -4.93 0.86 1.76
N ALA A 107 -4.73 1.82 0.87
CA ALA A 107 -5.64 2.05 -0.23
C ALA A 107 -5.74 0.85 -1.17
N SER A 108 -4.60 0.23 -1.53
CA SER A 108 -4.60 -0.98 -2.35
C SER A 108 -5.31 -2.16 -1.70
N ILE A 109 -5.12 -2.35 -0.37
CA ILE A 109 -5.83 -3.40 0.36
C ILE A 109 -7.34 -3.12 0.39
N LEU A 110 -7.76 -1.89 0.68
CA LEU A 110 -9.16 -1.50 0.71
C LEU A 110 -9.83 -1.65 -0.66
N ALA A 111 -9.17 -1.17 -1.70
CA ALA A 111 -9.64 -1.30 -3.07
C ALA A 111 -9.81 -2.78 -3.47
N PHE A 112 -8.84 -3.63 -3.10
CA PHE A 112 -8.95 -5.08 -3.31
C PHE A 112 -10.13 -5.70 -2.55
N LEU A 113 -10.36 -5.31 -1.30
CA LEU A 113 -11.47 -5.81 -0.48
C LEU A 113 -12.83 -5.44 -1.07
N GLU A 114 -12.99 -4.20 -1.54
CA GLU A 114 -14.26 -3.72 -2.09
C GLU A 114 -14.53 -4.29 -3.49
N THR A 115 -13.52 -4.33 -4.36
CA THR A 115 -13.69 -4.90 -5.71
C THR A 115 -13.91 -6.41 -5.68
N SER A 116 -13.29 -7.11 -4.74
CA SER A 116 -13.51 -8.55 -4.57
C SER A 116 -14.93 -8.90 -4.10
N LYS A 117 -15.61 -8.02 -3.41
CA LYS A 117 -17.05 -8.21 -3.06
C LYS A 117 -17.95 -8.18 -4.29
N ASN A 118 -17.56 -7.40 -5.29
CA ASN A 118 -18.36 -7.13 -6.48
C ASN A 118 -17.87 -7.89 -7.72
N ASN A 119 -16.80 -8.71 -7.61
CA ASN A 119 -16.14 -9.41 -8.73
C ASN A 119 -15.70 -8.46 -9.87
N VAL A 120 -15.26 -7.25 -9.56
CA VAL A 120 -14.85 -6.23 -10.53
C VAL A 120 -13.36 -5.94 -10.37
N ASN A 121 -12.62 -5.69 -11.47
CA ASN A 121 -11.26 -5.23 -11.42
C ASN A 121 -11.20 -3.70 -11.26
N ILE A 122 -10.26 -3.21 -10.46
CA ILE A 122 -10.07 -1.76 -10.21
C ILE A 122 -9.78 -1.00 -11.51
N SER A 123 -9.01 -1.61 -12.43
CA SER A 123 -8.66 -1.02 -13.72
C SER A 123 -9.85 -0.79 -14.65
N ASP A 124 -10.93 -1.52 -14.43
CA ASP A 124 -12.11 -1.48 -15.30
C ASP A 124 -13.20 -0.52 -14.75
N LEU A 125 -12.96 0.07 -13.57
CA LEU A 125 -13.89 0.99 -12.91
C LEU A 125 -13.84 2.39 -13.56
N THR A 126 -15.01 2.89 -13.93
CA THR A 126 -15.20 4.30 -14.28
C THR A 126 -15.09 5.22 -13.05
N ILE A 127 -14.99 6.53 -13.25
CA ILE A 127 -14.98 7.51 -12.17
C ILE A 127 -16.26 7.42 -11.32
N GLU A 128 -17.39 7.20 -11.98
CA GLU A 128 -18.70 7.03 -11.34
C GLU A 128 -18.72 5.77 -10.47
N ASP A 129 -18.20 4.64 -10.98
CA ASP A 129 -18.12 3.38 -10.24
C ASP A 129 -17.24 3.52 -8.99
N LYS A 130 -16.12 4.22 -9.11
CA LYS A 130 -15.19 4.50 -7.98
C LYS A 130 -15.90 5.34 -6.91
N ARG A 131 -16.65 6.36 -7.29
CA ARG A 131 -17.44 7.20 -6.36
C ARG A 131 -18.53 6.39 -5.67
N GLU A 132 -19.25 5.55 -6.42
CA GLU A 132 -20.30 4.68 -5.87
C GLU A 132 -19.69 3.68 -4.87
N LEU A 133 -18.57 3.07 -5.21
CA LEU A 133 -17.86 2.12 -4.35
C LEU A 133 -17.45 2.78 -3.01
N VAL A 134 -16.92 3.99 -3.04
CA VAL A 134 -16.57 4.75 -1.84
C VAL A 134 -17.82 5.10 -1.04
N SER A 135 -18.91 5.50 -1.68
CA SER A 135 -20.16 5.90 -0.99
C SER A 135 -20.79 4.76 -0.17
N LYS A 136 -20.65 3.52 -0.62
CA LYS A 136 -21.17 2.31 0.04
C LYS A 136 -20.36 1.84 1.25
N MET A 137 -19.19 2.39 1.47
CA MET A 137 -18.34 1.98 2.60
C MET A 137 -18.92 2.46 3.94
N SER A 138 -18.79 1.63 4.98
CA SER A 138 -19.29 1.95 6.31
C SER A 138 -18.36 2.83 7.13
N SER A 139 -17.05 2.80 6.84
CA SER A 139 -16.01 3.49 7.60
C SER A 139 -15.65 4.81 6.93
N GLU A 140 -15.85 5.93 7.60
CA GLU A 140 -15.45 7.28 7.10
C GLU A 140 -13.94 7.35 6.84
N ARG A 141 -13.12 6.71 7.68
CA ARG A 141 -11.68 6.64 7.48
C ARG A 141 -11.30 5.89 6.21
N ASP A 142 -11.98 4.77 5.94
CA ASP A 142 -11.71 3.96 4.74
C ASP A 142 -12.20 4.69 3.48
N LYS A 143 -13.34 5.40 3.55
CA LYS A 143 -13.83 6.29 2.49
C LYS A 143 -12.78 7.34 2.14
N GLU A 144 -12.25 8.02 3.16
CA GLU A 144 -11.25 9.05 2.98
C GLU A 144 -9.98 8.51 2.30
N ILE A 145 -9.48 7.34 2.75
CA ILE A 145 -8.31 6.68 2.17
C ILE A 145 -8.55 6.34 0.68
N LEU A 146 -9.70 5.73 0.34
CA LEU A 146 -9.99 5.36 -1.04
C LEU A 146 -10.28 6.56 -1.95
N THR A 147 -10.97 7.57 -1.46
CA THR A 147 -11.19 8.80 -2.22
C THR A 147 -9.86 9.41 -2.64
N ARG A 148 -8.93 9.52 -1.70
CA ARG A 148 -7.57 10.04 -1.96
C ARG A 148 -6.80 9.16 -2.94
N TRP A 149 -6.92 7.85 -2.77
CA TRP A 149 -6.28 6.88 -3.66
C TRP A 149 -6.75 7.03 -5.11
N PHE A 150 -8.06 7.12 -5.35
CA PHE A 150 -8.59 7.28 -6.69
C PHE A 150 -8.18 8.61 -7.32
N VAL A 151 -8.18 9.69 -6.54
CA VAL A 151 -7.66 10.98 -7.01
C VAL A 151 -6.17 10.87 -7.36
N LEU A 152 -5.35 10.24 -6.52
CA LEU A 152 -3.92 10.02 -6.77
C LEU A 152 -3.62 9.15 -8.00
N VAL A 153 -4.46 8.16 -8.27
CA VAL A 153 -4.26 7.24 -9.41
C VAL A 153 -4.71 7.86 -10.72
N ASP A 154 -5.80 8.63 -10.68
CA ASP A 154 -6.43 9.21 -11.87
C ASP A 154 -5.92 10.64 -12.21
N SER A 155 -5.28 11.34 -11.25
CA SER A 155 -4.72 12.69 -11.46
C SER A 155 -3.20 12.65 -11.63
N GLU A 156 -2.69 13.56 -12.45
CA GLU A 156 -1.26 13.87 -12.50
C GLU A 156 -0.83 14.75 -11.31
N GLU A 157 -1.76 15.06 -10.39
CA GLU A 157 -1.49 15.90 -9.22
C GLU A 157 -0.51 15.23 -8.26
N SER A 158 0.38 16.03 -7.72
CA SER A 158 1.36 15.54 -6.77
C SER A 158 0.71 15.20 -5.43
N PRO A 159 1.20 14.18 -4.72
CA PRO A 159 0.70 13.84 -3.37
C PRO A 159 0.71 14.99 -2.36
N ASP A 160 1.50 16.05 -2.60
CA ASP A 160 1.55 17.25 -1.74
C ASP A 160 0.35 18.17 -1.94
N GLU A 161 -0.09 18.36 -3.16
CA GLU A 161 -1.27 19.17 -3.45
C GLU A 161 -2.49 18.52 -2.82
N ILE A 162 -2.54 17.18 -2.86
CA ILE A 162 -3.57 16.40 -2.19
C ILE A 162 -3.42 16.46 -0.67
N GLY A 163 -2.19 16.38 -0.15
CA GLY A 163 -1.92 16.52 1.30
C GLY A 163 -2.29 17.90 1.84
N GLN A 164 -2.02 18.96 1.08
CA GLN A 164 -2.38 20.34 1.43
C GLN A 164 -3.88 20.59 1.35
N SER A 165 -4.55 20.10 0.32
CA SER A 165 -6.00 20.23 0.15
C SER A 165 -6.80 19.55 1.26
N MET A 166 -6.18 18.61 1.97
CA MET A 166 -6.80 17.75 2.97
C MET A 166 -6.37 18.06 4.42
N ASN A 167 -5.64 19.16 4.65
CA ASN A 167 -5.22 19.60 5.99
C ASN A 167 -4.48 18.53 6.82
N LEU A 168 -3.77 17.61 6.17
CA LEU A 168 -2.94 16.62 6.85
C LEU A 168 -1.56 17.21 7.13
N THR A 169 -1.43 17.77 8.31
CA THR A 169 -0.11 18.11 8.83
C THR A 169 0.72 16.83 9.01
N THR A 170 1.91 16.81 8.42
CA THR A 170 2.97 15.79 8.48
C THR A 170 3.42 15.41 9.91
N LYS A 171 2.72 15.84 10.94
CA LYS A 171 3.09 15.72 12.37
C LYS A 171 2.40 14.59 13.14
N ARG A 172 1.60 13.73 12.50
CA ARG A 172 0.96 12.60 13.18
C ARG A 172 1.11 11.29 12.39
N VAL A 173 2.31 10.75 12.41
CA VAL A 173 2.55 9.30 12.37
C VAL A 173 3.63 8.98 13.36
#